data_8368ab0b1041235acaa18764b1f90cef
#
_entry.id   8368ab0b1041235acaa18764b1f90cef
#
_cell.length_a   1.000
_cell.length_b   1.000
_cell.length_c   1.000
_cell.angle_alpha   90.00
_cell.angle_beta   90.00
_cell.angle_gamma   90.00
#
_symmetry.space_group_name_H-M   'P 1'
#
loop_
_entity.id
_entity.type
_entity.pdbx_description
1 polymer ?
#
loop_
_entity_poly.entity_id
_entity_poly.type
_entity_poly.pdbx_seq_one_letter_code
_entity_poly.pdbx_strand_id
1 'polypeptide(L)'
;MIKNFFIAIAFALMLINPNISIAAESPVDVQEVFVGSETMDGDALKYPKGKAEIRLQRVELAEGGIVPLHSHPIPLLGNVEQGTIVVKRQGMEDLTYTAGDTFIVGPKTPKHTMGNAETDNAIVWFAAIGAKDVPILIPAEG
;
A
#
# COMPACT_ATOMS: atom_id res chain seq x y z
N MET A 1 36.20 39.71 74.58
CA MET A 1 34.81 39.89 74.07
C MET A 1 34.79 39.46 72.65
N ILE A 2 34.33 38.23 72.38
CA ILE A 2 34.23 37.68 71.04
C ILE A 2 32.73 37.77 70.64
N LYS A 3 32.43 38.59 69.67
CA LYS A 3 31.09 38.68 69.14
C LYS A 3 30.91 37.60 68.07
N ASN A 4 30.02 36.60 68.36
CA ASN A 4 29.61 35.61 67.42
C ASN A 4 28.65 36.20 66.40
N PHE A 5 29.03 36.16 65.10
CA PHE A 5 28.18 36.52 63.99
C PHE A 5 27.54 35.23 63.46
N PHE A 6 26.25 35.08 63.74
CA PHE A 6 25.52 33.98 63.11
C PHE A 6 25.06 34.45 61.72
N ILE A 7 25.60 33.81 60.67
CA ILE A 7 25.11 33.97 59.32
C ILE A 7 24.03 32.91 59.10
N ALA A 8 22.79 33.35 58.96
CA ALA A 8 21.67 32.49 58.56
C ALA A 8 21.70 32.32 57.04
N ILE A 9 22.07 31.10 56.58
CA ILE A 9 21.97 30.74 55.19
C ILE A 9 20.53 30.25 54.94
N ALA A 10 19.74 31.06 54.26
CA ALA A 10 18.43 30.66 53.77
C ALA A 10 18.58 29.75 52.55
N PHE A 11 18.30 28.44 52.71
CA PHE A 11 18.24 27.49 51.61
C PHE A 11 16.89 27.65 50.94
N ALA A 12 16.87 28.32 49.77
CA ALA A 12 15.71 28.37 48.93
C ALA A 12 15.53 27.02 48.21
N LEU A 13 14.58 26.21 48.68
CA LEU A 13 14.22 24.97 48.06
C LEU A 13 13.40 25.30 46.79
N MET A 14 14.04 25.33 45.62
CA MET A 14 13.35 25.38 44.34
C MET A 14 12.64 24.03 44.09
N LEU A 15 11.33 24.02 44.30
CA LEU A 15 10.49 22.92 43.86
C LEU A 15 10.43 22.93 42.31
N ILE A 16 11.31 22.16 41.70
CA ILE A 16 11.20 21.83 40.26
C ILE A 16 10.05 20.84 40.17
N ASN A 17 8.87 21.30 39.74
CA ASN A 17 7.80 20.43 39.30
C ASN A 17 8.15 19.96 37.88
N PRO A 18 8.58 18.72 37.66
CA PRO A 18 8.61 18.16 36.32
C PRO A 18 7.17 17.85 35.94
N ASN A 19 6.50 18.78 35.29
CA ASN A 19 5.32 18.44 34.48
C ASN A 19 5.82 17.58 33.32
N ILE A 20 6.06 16.30 33.59
CA ILE A 20 6.20 15.29 32.55
C ILE A 20 4.77 15.08 32.03
N SER A 21 4.43 15.82 31.00
CA SER A 21 3.27 15.52 30.18
C SER A 21 3.62 14.26 29.39
N ILE A 22 3.27 13.10 29.93
CA ILE A 22 3.25 11.87 29.16
C ILE A 22 2.05 12.04 28.22
N ALA A 23 2.32 12.47 26.98
CA ALA A 23 1.34 12.37 25.93
C ALA A 23 0.95 10.89 25.85
N ALA A 24 -0.29 10.55 26.20
CA ALA A 24 -0.80 9.20 26.03
C ALA A 24 -0.74 8.90 24.52
N GLU A 25 0.08 7.93 24.11
CA GLU A 25 0.08 7.44 22.75
C GLU A 25 -1.34 6.99 22.43
N SER A 26 -1.86 7.47 21.29
CA SER A 26 -3.17 7.02 20.80
C SER A 26 -3.10 5.49 20.61
N PRO A 27 -4.07 4.71 21.12
CA PRO A 27 -4.08 3.26 20.89
C PRO A 27 -4.37 2.89 19.43
N VAL A 28 -4.57 3.88 18.56
CA VAL A 28 -4.83 3.71 17.12
C VAL A 28 -3.80 4.51 16.35
N ASP A 29 -3.01 3.81 15.54
CA ASP A 29 -2.16 4.39 14.51
C ASP A 29 -2.82 4.21 13.15
N VAL A 30 -2.92 5.30 12.37
CA VAL A 30 -3.52 5.29 11.03
C VAL A 30 -2.48 5.79 10.05
N GLN A 31 -2.03 4.90 9.19
CA GLN A 31 -1.10 5.20 8.12
C GLN A 31 -1.82 5.13 6.77
N GLU A 32 -1.76 6.21 5.98
CA GLU A 32 -2.15 6.17 4.57
C GLU A 32 -1.02 5.53 3.77
N VAL A 33 -1.23 4.31 3.30
CA VAL A 33 -0.19 3.53 2.61
C VAL A 33 -0.18 3.76 1.09
N PHE A 34 -1.27 4.31 0.53
CA PHE A 34 -1.36 4.59 -0.90
C PHE A 34 -2.44 5.61 -1.21
N VAL A 35 -2.11 6.55 -2.10
CA VAL A 35 -3.06 7.45 -2.77
C VAL A 35 -2.73 7.47 -4.25
N GLY A 36 -3.71 7.23 -5.12
CA GLY A 36 -3.50 7.22 -6.56
C GLY A 36 -4.74 7.65 -7.32
N SER A 37 -4.55 8.47 -8.34
CA SER A 37 -5.58 8.91 -9.28
C SER A 37 -5.29 8.48 -10.72
N GLU A 38 -4.20 7.74 -10.93
CA GLU A 38 -3.76 7.26 -12.24
C GLU A 38 -3.40 5.77 -12.16
N THR A 39 -3.48 5.09 -13.29
CA THR A 39 -3.02 3.72 -13.45
C THR A 39 -1.49 3.67 -13.53
N MET A 40 -0.92 2.48 -13.46
CA MET A 40 0.52 2.24 -13.62
C MET A 40 1.06 2.70 -15.00
N ASP A 41 0.17 2.99 -15.96
CA ASP A 41 0.51 3.50 -17.29
C ASP A 41 0.27 5.01 -17.42
N GLY A 42 -0.13 5.71 -16.35
CA GLY A 42 -0.40 7.14 -16.33
C GLY A 42 -1.78 7.54 -16.83
N ASP A 43 -2.68 6.61 -17.05
CA ASP A 43 -4.06 6.91 -17.41
C ASP A 43 -4.87 7.35 -16.20
N ALA A 44 -5.63 8.43 -16.33
CA ALA A 44 -6.50 8.92 -15.26
C ALA A 44 -7.54 7.86 -14.85
N LEU A 45 -7.61 7.59 -13.55
CA LEU A 45 -8.57 6.67 -12.96
C LEU A 45 -10.00 7.17 -13.18
N LYS A 46 -10.87 6.26 -13.58
CA LYS A 46 -12.32 6.53 -13.74
C LYS A 46 -13.13 5.42 -13.08
N TYR A 47 -14.14 5.80 -12.33
CA TYR A 47 -15.08 4.83 -11.81
C TYR A 47 -15.91 4.21 -12.93
N PRO A 48 -16.12 2.88 -12.91
CA PRO A 48 -17.01 2.21 -13.85
C PRO A 48 -18.44 2.73 -13.75
N LYS A 49 -19.15 2.72 -14.88
CA LYS A 49 -20.58 3.03 -14.92
C LYS A 49 -21.39 1.78 -14.58
N GLY A 50 -22.59 1.97 -14.01
CA GLY A 50 -23.52 0.89 -13.71
C GLY A 50 -23.68 0.63 -12.21
N LYS A 51 -24.25 -0.53 -11.86
CA LYS A 51 -24.43 -0.94 -10.46
C LYS A 51 -23.08 -1.35 -9.87
N ALA A 52 -22.56 -0.54 -8.98
CA ALA A 52 -21.23 -0.75 -8.40
C ALA A 52 -21.10 -2.11 -7.72
N GLU A 53 -19.96 -2.76 -7.93
CA GLU A 53 -19.55 -3.99 -7.26
C GLU A 53 -18.04 -3.95 -7.03
N ILE A 54 -17.62 -4.26 -5.81
CA ILE A 54 -16.20 -4.41 -5.46
C ILE A 54 -15.95 -5.88 -5.16
N ARG A 55 -14.88 -6.43 -5.75
CA ARG A 55 -14.44 -7.79 -5.51
C ARG A 55 -13.00 -7.77 -5.00
N LEU A 56 -12.75 -8.45 -3.88
CA LEU A 56 -11.42 -8.63 -3.34
C LEU A 56 -10.91 -10.04 -3.67
N GLN A 57 -9.75 -10.12 -4.31
CA GLN A 57 -9.11 -11.37 -4.69
C GLN A 57 -7.71 -11.42 -4.07
N ARG A 58 -7.34 -12.60 -3.58
CA ARG A 58 -5.97 -12.94 -3.20
C ARG A 58 -5.41 -13.88 -4.26
N VAL A 59 -4.38 -13.43 -4.93
CA VAL A 59 -3.67 -14.22 -5.96
C VAL A 59 -2.36 -14.70 -5.37
N GLU A 60 -2.12 -15.99 -5.40
CA GLU A 60 -0.88 -16.60 -4.96
C GLU A 60 -0.20 -17.26 -6.16
N LEU A 61 1.04 -16.87 -6.42
CA LEU A 61 1.86 -17.37 -7.51
C LEU A 61 3.02 -18.16 -6.90
N ALA A 62 3.05 -19.46 -7.10
CA ALA A 62 4.21 -20.29 -6.77
C ALA A 62 5.42 -19.95 -7.66
N GLU A 63 6.56 -20.57 -7.41
CA GLU A 63 7.75 -20.46 -8.28
C GLU A 63 7.37 -20.68 -9.76
N GLY A 64 7.76 -19.73 -10.62
CA GLY A 64 7.44 -19.76 -12.05
C GLY A 64 5.96 -19.55 -12.39
N GLY A 65 5.11 -19.28 -11.40
CA GLY A 65 3.69 -19.02 -11.59
C GLY A 65 3.47 -17.75 -12.42
N ILE A 66 2.60 -17.83 -13.44
CA ILE A 66 2.29 -16.71 -14.34
C ILE A 66 0.79 -16.65 -14.55
N VAL A 67 0.19 -15.47 -14.34
CA VAL A 67 -1.12 -15.15 -14.90
C VAL A 67 -0.95 -14.92 -16.39
N PRO A 68 -1.61 -15.73 -17.26
CA PRO A 68 -1.45 -15.64 -18.71
C PRO A 68 -1.83 -14.26 -19.26
N LEU A 69 -1.49 -14.00 -20.52
CA LEU A 69 -1.76 -12.74 -21.20
C LEU A 69 -3.26 -12.37 -21.14
N HIS A 70 -3.55 -11.19 -20.62
CA HIS A 70 -4.92 -10.72 -20.39
C HIS A 70 -5.00 -9.19 -20.39
N SER A 71 -6.20 -8.68 -20.24
CA SER A 71 -6.52 -7.27 -20.00
C SER A 71 -7.62 -7.15 -18.96
N HIS A 72 -7.86 -5.94 -18.46
CA HIS A 72 -8.92 -5.65 -17.52
C HIS A 72 -9.93 -4.63 -18.08
N PRO A 73 -11.23 -4.88 -18.01
CA PRO A 73 -12.27 -3.90 -18.43
C PRO A 73 -12.60 -2.89 -17.32
N ILE A 74 -12.06 -3.07 -16.13
CA ILE A 74 -12.29 -2.25 -14.92
C ILE A 74 -10.97 -2.00 -14.20
N PRO A 75 -10.86 -0.93 -13.40
CA PRO A 75 -9.65 -0.70 -12.59
C PRO A 75 -9.54 -1.70 -11.43
N LEU A 76 -8.32 -2.14 -11.17
CA LEU A 76 -7.94 -2.96 -10.02
C LEU A 76 -6.85 -2.25 -9.23
N LEU A 77 -7.05 -2.13 -7.92
CA LEU A 77 -6.01 -1.75 -6.98
C LEU A 77 -5.28 -3.02 -6.55
N GLY A 78 -3.99 -3.13 -6.88
CA GLY A 78 -3.12 -4.22 -6.48
C GLY A 78 -2.22 -3.82 -5.31
N ASN A 79 -2.06 -4.71 -4.34
CA ASN A 79 -1.07 -4.57 -3.27
C ASN A 79 -0.30 -5.88 -3.12
N VAL A 80 1.03 -5.81 -3.17
CA VAL A 80 1.90 -6.98 -2.98
C VAL A 80 2.07 -7.24 -1.49
N GLU A 81 1.53 -8.34 -1.00
CA GLU A 81 1.68 -8.79 0.38
C GLU A 81 3.04 -9.44 0.60
N GLN A 82 3.50 -10.26 -0.36
CA GLN A 82 4.72 -11.04 -0.25
C GLN A 82 5.37 -11.25 -1.62
N GLY A 83 6.70 -11.32 -1.62
CA GLY A 83 7.51 -11.64 -2.79
C GLY A 83 7.64 -10.50 -3.78
N THR A 84 8.02 -10.87 -5.00
CA THR A 84 8.23 -9.93 -6.11
C THR A 84 7.48 -10.41 -7.35
N ILE A 85 6.73 -9.52 -7.97
CA ILE A 85 6.04 -9.78 -9.23
C ILE A 85 6.61 -8.92 -10.36
N VAL A 86 6.59 -9.47 -11.58
CA VAL A 86 6.90 -8.75 -12.81
C VAL A 86 5.66 -8.70 -13.69
N VAL A 87 5.27 -7.48 -14.06
CA VAL A 87 4.18 -7.24 -15.02
C VAL A 87 4.79 -6.91 -16.37
N LYS A 88 4.61 -7.82 -17.34
CA LYS A 88 5.10 -7.66 -18.72
C LYS A 88 3.97 -7.18 -19.61
N ARG A 89 4.07 -5.92 -20.06
CA ARG A 89 3.06 -5.26 -20.87
C ARG A 89 3.47 -5.26 -22.35
N GLN A 90 2.54 -5.56 -23.23
CA GLN A 90 2.82 -5.54 -24.68
C GLN A 90 3.26 -4.14 -25.16
N GLY A 91 4.46 -4.07 -25.75
CA GLY A 91 5.02 -2.84 -26.31
C GLY A 91 5.58 -1.83 -25.31
N MET A 92 5.69 -2.21 -24.03
CA MET A 92 6.22 -1.35 -22.96
C MET A 92 7.30 -2.09 -22.15
N GLU A 93 8.04 -1.33 -21.36
CA GLU A 93 9.00 -1.91 -20.41
C GLU A 93 8.27 -2.68 -19.29
N ASP A 94 8.91 -3.73 -18.80
CA ASP A 94 8.42 -4.50 -17.68
C ASP A 94 8.38 -3.64 -16.41
N LEU A 95 7.38 -3.85 -15.57
CA LEU A 95 7.29 -3.26 -14.24
C LEU A 95 7.50 -4.34 -13.18
N THR A 96 8.27 -4.01 -12.16
CA THR A 96 8.52 -4.89 -11.01
C THR A 96 7.92 -4.25 -9.76
N TYR A 97 7.20 -5.06 -8.99
CA TYR A 97 6.62 -4.68 -7.70
C TYR A 97 7.03 -5.69 -6.63
N THR A 98 7.40 -5.18 -5.46
CA THR A 98 7.85 -5.96 -4.30
C THR A 98 6.85 -5.85 -3.15
N ALA A 99 7.03 -6.67 -2.12
CA ALA A 99 6.19 -6.62 -0.92
C ALA A 99 6.08 -5.19 -0.35
N GLY A 100 4.85 -4.73 -0.14
CA GLY A 100 4.50 -3.37 0.28
C GLY A 100 4.10 -2.44 -0.87
N ASP A 101 4.49 -2.73 -2.11
CA ASP A 101 4.15 -1.90 -3.26
C ASP A 101 2.65 -2.00 -3.57
N THR A 102 2.08 -0.85 -3.95
CA THR A 102 0.68 -0.73 -4.36
C THR A 102 0.60 -0.03 -5.72
N PHE A 103 -0.26 -0.51 -6.60
CA PHE A 103 -0.42 0.01 -7.96
C PHE A 103 -1.86 -0.10 -8.44
N ILE A 104 -2.20 0.63 -9.50
CA ILE A 104 -3.52 0.52 -10.16
C ILE A 104 -3.29 0.03 -11.60
N VAL A 105 -3.94 -1.07 -11.97
CA VAL A 105 -4.06 -1.51 -13.35
C VAL A 105 -5.44 -1.13 -13.87
N GLY A 106 -5.55 -0.70 -15.12
CA GLY A 106 -6.80 -0.15 -15.64
C GLY A 106 -7.19 -0.65 -17.04
N PRO A 107 -8.37 -0.22 -17.53
CA PRO A 107 -8.91 -0.69 -18.81
C PRO A 107 -8.06 -0.34 -20.03
N LYS A 108 -7.17 0.65 -19.90
CA LYS A 108 -6.28 1.06 -20.99
C LYS A 108 -4.89 0.46 -20.90
N THR A 109 -4.57 -0.20 -19.78
CA THR A 109 -3.32 -0.96 -19.66
C THR A 109 -3.24 -1.96 -20.80
N PRO A 110 -2.13 -1.98 -21.57
CA PRO A 110 -1.92 -2.98 -22.62
C PRO A 110 -2.07 -4.40 -22.10
N LYS A 111 -2.38 -5.35 -22.98
CA LYS A 111 -2.40 -6.76 -22.61
C LYS A 111 -1.07 -7.12 -21.93
N HIS A 112 -1.15 -7.84 -20.83
CA HIS A 112 -0.01 -8.12 -19.98
C HIS A 112 -0.09 -9.50 -19.33
N THR A 113 1.06 -9.97 -18.88
CA THR A 113 1.20 -11.10 -17.96
C THR A 113 1.64 -10.58 -16.60
N MET A 114 1.37 -11.33 -15.54
CA MET A 114 1.92 -11.07 -14.20
C MET A 114 2.56 -12.36 -13.71
N GLY A 115 3.85 -12.33 -13.43
CA GLY A 115 4.63 -13.50 -13.03
C GLY A 115 5.33 -13.32 -11.70
N ASN A 116 5.53 -14.42 -10.98
CA ASN A 116 6.41 -14.47 -9.82
C ASN A 116 7.87 -14.44 -10.29
N ALA A 117 8.66 -13.52 -9.75
CA ALA A 117 10.08 -13.34 -10.08
C ALA A 117 11.04 -14.12 -9.16
N GLU A 118 10.52 -14.78 -8.12
CA GLU A 118 11.31 -15.44 -7.08
C GLU A 118 10.97 -16.93 -6.94
N THR A 119 11.76 -17.63 -6.12
CA THR A 119 11.56 -19.05 -5.80
C THR A 119 10.47 -19.27 -4.76
N ASP A 120 10.27 -18.31 -3.85
CA ASP A 120 9.20 -18.33 -2.88
C ASP A 120 7.90 -17.81 -3.49
N ASN A 121 6.77 -18.14 -2.87
CA ASN A 121 5.45 -17.66 -3.34
C ASN A 121 5.36 -16.14 -3.31
N ALA A 122 4.85 -15.56 -4.38
CA ALA A 122 4.39 -14.17 -4.40
C ALA A 122 2.89 -14.11 -4.14
N ILE A 123 2.46 -13.14 -3.34
CA ILE A 123 1.06 -12.94 -2.94
C ILE A 123 0.67 -11.51 -3.25
N VAL A 124 -0.42 -11.35 -4.02
CA VAL A 124 -0.98 -10.06 -4.38
C VAL A 124 -2.47 -10.02 -4.07
N TRP A 125 -2.90 -8.97 -3.38
CA TRP A 125 -4.31 -8.67 -3.21
C TRP A 125 -4.77 -7.70 -4.29
N PHE A 126 -5.92 -7.99 -4.89
CA PHE A 126 -6.56 -7.10 -5.86
C PHE A 126 -7.96 -6.72 -5.39
N ALA A 127 -8.21 -5.41 -5.24
CA ALA A 127 -9.55 -4.88 -5.12
C ALA A 127 -10.02 -4.42 -6.51
N ALA A 128 -10.90 -5.19 -7.13
CA ALA A 128 -11.50 -4.84 -8.41
C ALA A 128 -12.67 -3.88 -8.18
N ILE A 129 -12.55 -2.67 -8.72
CA ILE A 129 -13.56 -1.60 -8.59
C ILE A 129 -14.39 -1.61 -9.87
N GLY A 130 -15.49 -2.35 -9.85
CA GLY A 130 -16.24 -2.67 -11.04
C GLY A 130 -17.72 -2.40 -10.96
N ALA A 131 -18.43 -3.04 -11.89
CA ALA A 131 -19.87 -3.08 -11.90
C ALA A 131 -20.33 -4.54 -11.97
N LYS A 132 -21.57 -4.76 -11.51
CA LYS A 132 -22.20 -6.09 -11.56
C LYS A 132 -22.16 -6.63 -12.99
N ASP A 133 -21.88 -7.92 -13.12
CA ASP A 133 -21.82 -8.67 -14.39
C ASP A 133 -20.67 -8.25 -15.35
N VAL A 134 -19.73 -7.38 -14.90
CA VAL A 134 -18.52 -7.08 -15.65
C VAL A 134 -17.38 -8.00 -15.18
N PRO A 135 -16.68 -8.70 -16.09
CA PRO A 135 -15.56 -9.56 -15.71
C PRO A 135 -14.40 -8.75 -15.14
N ILE A 136 -13.60 -9.36 -14.25
CA ILE A 136 -12.38 -8.75 -13.73
C ILE A 136 -11.26 -8.78 -14.79
N LEU A 137 -11.21 -9.87 -15.54
CA LEU A 137 -10.14 -10.18 -16.47
C LEU A 137 -10.74 -10.67 -17.78
N ILE A 138 -10.13 -10.26 -18.89
CA ILE A 138 -10.43 -10.75 -20.25
C ILE A 138 -9.16 -11.47 -20.73
N PRO A 139 -9.19 -12.80 -20.90
CA PRO A 139 -8.07 -13.53 -21.47
C PRO A 139 -7.76 -13.01 -22.89
N ALA A 140 -6.50 -12.96 -23.25
CA ALA A 140 -6.14 -12.74 -24.64
C ALA A 140 -6.53 -14.00 -25.44
N GLU A 141 -7.26 -13.82 -26.54
CA GLU A 141 -7.45 -14.89 -27.49
C GLU A 141 -6.09 -15.33 -28.04
N GLY A 142 -5.84 -16.66 -28.06
CA GLY A 142 -4.61 -17.24 -28.54
C GLY A 142 -4.48 -17.16 -30.07
#